data_ce86bcf9ea1e3b213960057eb46a8d54
#
_entry.id   ce86bcf9ea1e3b213960057eb46a8d54
#
_cell.length_a   1.000
_cell.length_b   1.000
_cell.length_c   1.000
_cell.angle_alpha   90.00
_cell.angle_beta   90.00
_cell.angle_gamma   90.00
#
_symmetry.space_group_name_H-M   'P 1'
#
loop_
_entity.id
_entity.type
_entity.pdbx_description
1 polymer ?
#
loop_
_entity_poly.entity_id
_entity_poly.type
_entity_poly.pdbx_seq_one_letter_code
_entity_poly.pdbx_strand_id
1 'polypeptide(L)'
;MYDDFLEALKDNHFEEIPVDARTFVEGEDFLGQPGLSDIQYDIVEAMSQIYRKEDLIEFMGEEEGSQYYDKYTKNEIILQLGKGSGKDFTSTVACSYIVYKLLCLKDPAKYFGKPSGDAIDLINVAINAQQAKNVFFKGFKTKIEKSPWFAGKFYAKADSIEFNKSITVYSGHSERESHEGLNLLLAVLD
;
A
#
# COMPACT_ATOMS: atom_id res chain seq x y z
N MET A 1 1.76 -23.63 -4.14
CA MET A 1 0.64 -22.90 -4.78
C MET A 1 0.82 -21.38 -4.71
N TYR A 2 0.88 -20.75 -3.49
CA TYR A 2 1.12 -19.28 -3.40
C TYR A 2 2.50 -18.90 -3.93
N ASP A 3 3.53 -19.69 -3.62
CA ASP A 3 4.89 -19.45 -4.10
C ASP A 3 5.00 -19.59 -5.63
N ASP A 4 4.31 -20.58 -6.21
CA ASP A 4 4.29 -20.78 -7.67
C ASP A 4 3.56 -19.62 -8.38
N PHE A 5 2.52 -19.08 -7.74
CA PHE A 5 1.81 -17.89 -8.23
C PHE A 5 2.73 -16.65 -8.25
N LEU A 6 3.48 -16.42 -7.17
CA LEU A 6 4.41 -15.29 -7.12
C LEU A 6 5.54 -15.45 -8.15
N GLU A 7 6.04 -16.67 -8.38
CA GLU A 7 7.04 -16.92 -9.43
C GLU A 7 6.49 -16.61 -10.84
N ALA A 8 5.24 -17.01 -11.13
CA ALA A 8 4.61 -16.69 -12.41
C ALA A 8 4.42 -15.18 -12.61
N LEU A 9 4.02 -14.44 -11.57
CA LEU A 9 3.91 -12.98 -11.60
C LEU A 9 5.27 -12.30 -11.80
N LYS A 10 6.34 -12.83 -11.21
CA LYS A 10 7.69 -12.29 -11.33
C LYS A 10 8.16 -12.22 -12.78
N ASP A 11 7.92 -13.25 -13.57
CA ASP A 11 8.34 -13.28 -14.96
C ASP A 11 7.64 -12.23 -15.82
N ASN A 12 6.40 -11.89 -15.50
CA ASN A 12 5.59 -10.96 -16.27
C ASN A 12 5.59 -9.53 -15.73
N HIS A 13 5.40 -9.33 -14.44
CA HIS A 13 5.07 -8.02 -13.85
C HIS A 13 6.00 -7.58 -12.73
N PHE A 14 6.61 -8.49 -11.98
CA PHE A 14 7.42 -8.18 -10.82
C PHE A 14 8.92 -8.30 -11.11
N GLU A 15 9.73 -7.42 -10.53
CA GLU A 15 11.18 -7.55 -10.46
C GLU A 15 11.65 -8.15 -9.14
N GLU A 16 10.83 -8.04 -8.09
CA GLU A 16 11.01 -8.67 -6.78
C GLU A 16 9.67 -9.23 -6.33
N ILE A 17 9.65 -10.49 -5.87
CA ILE A 17 8.41 -11.10 -5.36
C ILE A 17 8.07 -10.49 -4.00
N PRO A 18 6.88 -9.86 -3.83
CA PRO A 18 6.50 -9.32 -2.54
C PRO A 18 6.37 -10.42 -1.49
N VAL A 19 6.96 -10.20 -0.31
CA VAL A 19 6.72 -11.06 0.84
C VAL A 19 5.29 -10.85 1.37
N ASP A 20 4.78 -11.80 2.15
CA ASP A 20 3.48 -11.67 2.80
C ASP A 20 3.46 -10.55 3.86
N ALA A 21 2.24 -10.12 4.25
CA ALA A 21 2.08 -8.99 5.18
C ALA A 21 2.75 -9.23 6.54
N ARG A 22 2.74 -10.46 7.05
CA ARG A 22 3.37 -10.78 8.34
C ARG A 22 4.88 -10.63 8.26
N THR A 23 5.50 -11.23 7.25
CA THR A 23 6.94 -11.10 6.99
C THR A 23 7.33 -9.64 6.78
N PHE A 24 6.53 -8.86 6.04
CA PHE A 24 6.79 -7.43 5.85
C PHE A 24 6.69 -6.61 7.15
N VAL A 25 5.73 -6.91 8.01
CA VAL A 25 5.55 -6.17 9.28
C VAL A 25 6.62 -6.54 10.30
N GLU A 26 6.85 -7.84 10.51
CA GLU A 26 7.67 -8.35 11.62
C GLU A 26 9.16 -8.47 11.24
N GLY A 27 9.47 -8.62 9.93
CA GLY A 27 10.84 -8.83 9.45
C GLY A 27 11.75 -7.63 9.69
N GLU A 28 12.96 -7.88 10.22
CA GLU A 28 13.95 -6.84 10.54
C GLU A 28 14.46 -6.11 9.29
N ASP A 29 14.49 -6.79 8.13
CA ASP A 29 14.85 -6.17 6.85
C ASP A 29 13.76 -5.25 6.29
N PHE A 30 12.52 -5.34 6.81
CA PHE A 30 11.36 -4.58 6.38
C PHE A 30 10.95 -3.55 7.44
N LEU A 31 9.76 -3.70 8.07
CA LEU A 31 9.32 -2.73 9.07
C LEU A 31 9.87 -2.99 10.49
N GLY A 32 10.20 -4.22 10.84
CA GLY A 32 10.68 -4.61 12.16
C GLY A 32 9.72 -4.21 13.29
N GLN A 33 8.41 -4.29 13.04
CA GLN A 33 7.38 -3.89 14.00
C GLN A 33 6.86 -5.09 14.78
N PRO A 34 6.29 -4.89 15.98
CA PRO A 34 5.54 -5.95 16.65
C PRO A 34 4.42 -6.49 15.79
N GLY A 35 4.14 -7.78 15.90
CA GLY A 35 3.07 -8.44 15.15
C GLY A 35 1.70 -7.79 15.39
N LEU A 36 0.88 -7.83 14.37
CA LEU A 36 -0.51 -7.38 14.40
C LEU A 36 -1.44 -8.50 14.85
N SER A 37 -2.66 -8.15 15.27
CA SER A 37 -3.72 -9.14 15.41
C SER A 37 -4.18 -9.66 14.06
N ASP A 38 -4.82 -10.84 14.02
CA ASP A 38 -5.30 -11.43 12.77
C ASP A 38 -6.26 -10.48 12.02
N ILE A 39 -7.17 -9.80 12.74
CA ILE A 39 -8.07 -8.80 12.16
C ILE A 39 -7.30 -7.64 11.53
N GLN A 40 -6.22 -7.19 12.16
CA GLN A 40 -5.39 -6.11 11.60
C GLN A 40 -4.63 -6.59 10.36
N TYR A 41 -4.17 -7.84 10.31
CA TYR A 41 -3.60 -8.42 9.11
C TYR A 41 -4.63 -8.53 7.98
N ASP A 42 -5.87 -8.95 8.25
CA ASP A 42 -6.94 -8.96 7.24
C ASP A 42 -7.21 -7.56 6.68
N ILE A 43 -7.18 -6.52 7.52
CA ILE A 43 -7.31 -5.13 7.09
C ILE A 43 -6.13 -4.72 6.20
N VAL A 44 -4.90 -5.04 6.60
CA VAL A 44 -3.69 -4.73 5.83
C VAL A 44 -3.75 -5.40 4.45
N GLU A 45 -4.11 -6.68 4.38
CA GLU A 45 -4.25 -7.41 3.12
C GLU A 45 -5.32 -6.78 2.21
N ALA A 46 -6.51 -6.47 2.76
CA ALA A 46 -7.58 -5.85 1.99
C ALA A 46 -7.21 -4.45 1.47
N MET A 47 -6.55 -3.62 2.29
CA MET A 47 -6.10 -2.27 1.88
C MET A 47 -4.95 -2.30 0.87
N SER A 48 -4.18 -3.38 0.82
CA SER A 48 -2.97 -3.48 -0.02
C SER A 48 -3.14 -4.43 -1.20
N GLN A 49 -4.34 -4.91 -1.49
CA GLN A 49 -4.58 -5.79 -2.62
C GLN A 49 -4.39 -5.02 -3.95
N ILE A 50 -3.40 -5.45 -4.73
CA ILE A 50 -3.05 -4.83 -6.02
C ILE A 50 -3.18 -5.78 -7.21
N TYR A 51 -3.40 -7.10 -6.97
CA TYR A 51 -3.45 -8.08 -8.04
C TYR A 51 -4.72 -7.93 -8.88
N ARG A 52 -4.59 -8.01 -10.22
CA ARG A 52 -5.73 -7.99 -11.13
C ARG A 52 -6.46 -9.33 -11.09
N LYS A 53 -7.75 -9.29 -11.39
CA LYS A 53 -8.58 -10.49 -11.39
C LYS A 53 -8.11 -11.52 -12.43
N GLU A 54 -7.69 -11.04 -13.59
CA GLU A 54 -7.20 -11.86 -14.69
C GLU A 54 -5.95 -12.66 -14.31
N ASP A 55 -5.01 -12.02 -13.62
CA ASP A 55 -3.78 -12.67 -13.17
C ASP A 55 -4.08 -13.77 -12.13
N LEU A 56 -5.02 -13.50 -11.22
CA LEU A 56 -5.46 -14.48 -10.22
C LEU A 56 -6.19 -15.68 -10.85
N ILE A 57 -7.05 -15.40 -11.85
CA ILE A 57 -7.78 -16.45 -12.58
C ILE A 57 -6.82 -17.32 -13.40
N GLU A 58 -5.87 -16.70 -14.08
CA GLU A 58 -4.88 -17.42 -14.90
C GLU A 58 -4.08 -18.41 -14.05
N PHE A 59 -3.69 -18.01 -12.85
CA PHE A 59 -2.83 -18.80 -11.98
C PHE A 59 -3.60 -19.80 -11.11
N MET A 60 -4.67 -19.36 -10.45
CA MET A 60 -5.41 -20.15 -9.45
C MET A 60 -6.61 -20.90 -10.04
N GLY A 61 -6.97 -20.61 -11.30
CA GLY A 61 -8.21 -21.05 -11.91
C GLY A 61 -9.37 -20.09 -11.62
N GLU A 62 -10.44 -20.24 -12.44
CA GLU A 62 -11.55 -19.26 -12.44
C GLU A 62 -12.25 -19.16 -11.07
N GLU A 63 -12.50 -20.29 -10.42
CA GLU A 63 -13.23 -20.32 -9.15
C GLU A 63 -12.38 -19.74 -7.99
N GLU A 64 -11.20 -20.28 -7.76
CA GLU A 64 -10.33 -19.84 -6.65
C GLU A 64 -9.83 -18.41 -6.85
N GLY A 65 -9.40 -18.05 -8.06
CA GLY A 65 -8.92 -16.72 -8.38
C GLY A 65 -10.01 -15.65 -8.22
N SER A 66 -11.24 -15.95 -8.63
CA SER A 66 -12.40 -15.07 -8.44
C SER A 66 -12.74 -14.92 -6.96
N GLN A 67 -12.78 -16.02 -6.20
CA GLN A 67 -13.05 -15.97 -4.75
C GLN A 67 -12.00 -15.17 -3.99
N TYR A 68 -10.72 -15.36 -4.31
CA TYR A 68 -9.63 -14.58 -3.72
C TYR A 68 -9.78 -13.09 -4.03
N TYR A 69 -10.02 -12.75 -5.31
CA TYR A 69 -10.22 -11.38 -5.74
C TYR A 69 -11.41 -10.73 -5.01
N ASP A 70 -12.57 -11.38 -4.98
CA ASP A 70 -13.79 -10.87 -4.34
C ASP A 70 -13.63 -10.72 -2.81
N LYS A 71 -12.82 -11.58 -2.18
CA LYS A 71 -12.52 -11.50 -0.74
C LYS A 71 -11.66 -10.29 -0.40
N TYR A 72 -10.59 -10.05 -1.14
CA TYR A 72 -9.56 -9.07 -0.77
C TYR A 72 -9.60 -7.77 -1.57
N THR A 73 -10.23 -7.73 -2.75
CA THR A 73 -10.36 -6.50 -3.53
C THR A 73 -11.59 -5.72 -3.07
N LYS A 74 -11.35 -4.55 -2.48
CA LYS A 74 -12.40 -3.66 -1.96
C LYS A 74 -12.18 -2.26 -2.51
N ASN A 75 -13.25 -1.65 -3.04
CA ASN A 75 -13.25 -0.25 -3.46
C ASN A 75 -13.35 0.71 -2.26
N GLU A 76 -13.92 0.24 -1.16
CA GLU A 76 -14.10 1.01 0.06
C GLU A 76 -13.95 0.11 1.29
N ILE A 77 -13.20 0.58 2.28
CA ILE A 77 -13.02 -0.11 3.56
C ILE A 77 -13.34 0.89 4.67
N ILE A 78 -14.38 0.60 5.44
CA ILE A 78 -14.79 1.43 6.58
C ILE A 78 -14.31 0.78 7.87
N LEU A 79 -13.40 1.46 8.59
CA LEU A 79 -12.86 1.00 9.86
C LEU A 79 -13.60 1.66 11.02
N GLN A 80 -14.55 0.94 11.61
CA GLN A 80 -15.29 1.38 12.79
C GLN A 80 -14.71 0.75 14.05
N LEU A 81 -13.65 1.35 14.59
CA LEU A 81 -12.83 0.81 15.67
C LEU A 81 -12.86 1.76 16.87
N GLY A 82 -12.83 1.18 18.06
CA GLY A 82 -12.79 1.93 19.34
C GLY A 82 -11.49 2.73 19.52
N LYS A 83 -11.53 3.71 20.44
CA LYS A 83 -10.32 4.47 20.81
C LYS A 83 -9.23 3.52 21.34
N GLY A 84 -8.01 3.68 20.84
CA GLY A 84 -6.87 2.84 21.25
C GLY A 84 -6.77 1.50 20.51
N SER A 85 -7.63 1.21 19.53
CA SER A 85 -7.61 -0.02 18.73
C SER A 85 -6.42 -0.14 17.77
N GLY A 86 -5.61 0.92 17.63
CA GLY A 86 -4.48 0.93 16.70
C GLY A 86 -4.86 1.21 15.24
N LYS A 87 -6.04 1.82 14.97
CA LYS A 87 -6.47 2.11 13.59
C LYS A 87 -5.41 2.85 12.78
N ASP A 88 -4.82 3.91 13.34
CA ASP A 88 -3.82 4.72 12.66
C ASP A 88 -2.53 3.94 12.40
N PHE A 89 -2.15 3.08 13.37
CA PHE A 89 -1.01 2.18 13.22
C PHE A 89 -1.26 1.20 12.07
N THR A 90 -2.41 0.53 12.04
CA THR A 90 -2.79 -0.44 11.01
C THR A 90 -2.86 0.23 9.63
N SER A 91 -3.47 1.41 9.53
CA SER A 91 -3.58 2.16 8.26
C SER A 91 -2.20 2.60 7.73
N THR A 92 -1.29 3.03 8.62
CA THR A 92 0.08 3.38 8.20
C THR A 92 0.89 2.16 7.79
N VAL A 93 0.69 1.01 8.41
CA VAL A 93 1.28 -0.28 7.99
C VAL A 93 0.76 -0.67 6.61
N ALA A 94 -0.56 -0.64 6.40
CA ALA A 94 -1.18 -0.96 5.11
C ALA A 94 -0.68 -0.04 3.99
N CYS A 95 -0.56 1.27 4.27
CA CYS A 95 0.00 2.23 3.32
C CYS A 95 1.48 1.93 3.00
N SER A 96 2.26 1.50 3.98
CA SER A 96 3.66 1.09 3.75
C SER A 96 3.73 -0.19 2.92
N TYR A 97 2.84 -1.15 3.16
CA TYR A 97 2.81 -2.42 2.47
C TYR A 97 2.35 -2.31 1.01
N ILE A 98 1.36 -1.45 0.72
CA ILE A 98 0.97 -1.20 -0.67
C ILE A 98 2.11 -0.51 -1.45
N VAL A 99 2.80 0.47 -0.86
CA VAL A 99 3.98 1.11 -1.49
C VAL A 99 5.09 0.09 -1.73
N TYR A 100 5.34 -0.81 -0.78
CA TYR A 100 6.27 -1.92 -0.94
C TYR A 100 5.92 -2.78 -2.16
N LYS A 101 4.67 -3.28 -2.24
CA LYS A 101 4.19 -4.09 -3.37
C LYS A 101 4.30 -3.35 -4.71
N LEU A 102 3.96 -2.06 -4.74
CA LEU A 102 4.09 -1.24 -5.95
C LEU A 102 5.55 -1.10 -6.41
N LEU A 103 6.48 -0.94 -5.47
CA LEU A 103 7.90 -0.86 -5.80
C LEU A 103 8.49 -2.20 -6.27
N CYS A 104 7.88 -3.32 -5.91
CA CYS A 104 8.25 -4.63 -6.42
C CYS A 104 7.83 -4.86 -7.89
N LEU A 105 6.87 -4.09 -8.42
CA LEU A 105 6.48 -4.15 -9.83
C LEU A 105 7.58 -3.57 -10.74
N LYS A 106 7.80 -4.15 -11.92
CA LYS A 106 8.71 -3.62 -12.95
C LYS A 106 8.28 -2.23 -13.42
N ASP A 107 7.00 -2.05 -13.68
CA ASP A 107 6.37 -0.80 -14.10
C ASP A 107 4.94 -0.71 -13.50
N PRO A 108 4.78 -0.04 -12.36
CA PRO A 108 3.48 0.07 -11.70
C PRO A 108 2.40 0.71 -12.57
N ALA A 109 2.74 1.78 -13.31
CA ALA A 109 1.78 2.46 -14.19
C ALA A 109 1.23 1.52 -15.26
N LYS A 110 2.13 0.79 -15.93
CA LYS A 110 1.77 -0.18 -16.95
C LYS A 110 0.92 -1.33 -16.40
N TYR A 111 1.22 -1.77 -15.18
CA TYR A 111 0.45 -2.80 -14.50
C TYR A 111 -1.02 -2.40 -14.33
N PHE A 112 -1.30 -1.12 -14.04
CA PHE A 112 -2.66 -0.57 -13.94
C PHE A 112 -3.21 -0.02 -15.28
N GLY A 113 -2.62 -0.42 -16.41
CA GLY A 113 -3.11 -0.03 -17.76
C GLY A 113 -2.86 1.43 -18.12
N LYS A 114 -1.89 2.09 -17.46
CA LYS A 114 -1.48 3.48 -17.75
C LYS A 114 -0.21 3.51 -18.62
N PRO A 115 0.09 4.63 -19.25
CA PRO A 115 1.40 4.84 -19.89
C PRO A 115 2.55 4.65 -18.88
N SER A 116 3.66 4.09 -19.37
CA SER A 116 4.87 3.91 -18.55
C SER A 116 5.36 5.24 -17.97
N GLY A 117 5.65 5.25 -16.67
CA GLY A 117 6.11 6.42 -15.95
C GLY A 117 5.02 7.38 -15.46
N ASP A 118 3.75 7.10 -15.74
CA ASP A 118 2.64 7.86 -15.15
C ASP A 118 2.67 7.76 -13.63
N ALA A 119 2.21 8.83 -12.96
CA ALA A 119 2.16 8.89 -11.52
C ALA A 119 1.16 7.89 -10.94
N ILE A 120 1.50 7.35 -9.78
CA ILE A 120 0.60 6.60 -8.90
C ILE A 120 0.63 7.29 -7.53
N ASP A 121 -0.52 7.79 -7.13
CA ASP A 121 -0.66 8.63 -5.96
C ASP A 121 -1.45 7.93 -4.86
N LEU A 122 -0.98 8.10 -3.62
CA LEU A 122 -1.69 7.72 -2.41
C LEU A 122 -1.85 8.98 -1.57
N ILE A 123 -2.98 9.13 -0.89
CA ILE A 123 -3.24 10.31 -0.05
C ILE A 123 -3.85 9.91 1.29
N ASN A 124 -3.38 10.55 2.36
CA ASN A 124 -4.11 10.62 3.62
C ASN A 124 -4.75 12.00 3.74
N VAL A 125 -6.06 12.03 3.97
CA VAL A 125 -6.82 13.27 4.18
C VAL A 125 -7.43 13.25 5.58
N ALA A 126 -7.15 14.27 6.38
CA ALA A 126 -7.79 14.50 7.67
C ALA A 126 -8.55 15.84 7.67
N ILE A 127 -9.38 16.05 8.67
CA ILE A 127 -10.22 17.27 8.81
C ILE A 127 -9.35 18.54 8.79
N ASN A 128 -8.15 18.47 9.37
CA ASN A 128 -7.22 19.60 9.33
C ASN A 128 -5.77 19.13 9.02
N ALA A 129 -4.97 20.06 8.48
CA ALA A 129 -3.59 19.80 8.07
C ALA A 129 -2.69 19.31 9.21
N GLN A 130 -2.90 19.79 10.43
CA GLN A 130 -2.08 19.40 11.58
C GLN A 130 -2.33 17.96 11.99
N GLN A 131 -3.59 17.50 11.94
CA GLN A 131 -3.97 16.13 12.22
C GLN A 131 -3.40 15.17 11.15
N ALA A 132 -3.58 15.49 9.87
CA ALA A 132 -3.03 14.71 8.77
C ALA A 132 -1.52 14.51 8.91
N LYS A 133 -0.78 15.59 9.20
CA LYS A 133 0.68 15.56 9.37
C LYS A 133 1.13 14.81 10.63
N ASN A 134 0.51 15.07 11.77
CA ASN A 134 1.04 14.60 13.04
C ASN A 134 0.67 13.16 13.38
N VAL A 135 -0.45 12.68 12.89
CA VAL A 135 -0.95 11.34 13.23
C VAL A 135 -0.52 10.33 12.17
N PHE A 136 -1.15 10.39 10.99
CA PHE A 136 -0.88 9.42 9.94
C PHE A 136 0.48 9.61 9.27
N PHE A 137 0.73 10.80 8.70
CA PHE A 137 1.89 11.02 7.84
C PHE A 137 3.22 10.86 8.60
N LYS A 138 3.31 11.36 9.83
CA LYS A 138 4.49 11.16 10.68
C LYS A 138 4.71 9.67 11.00
N GLY A 139 3.63 8.93 11.30
CA GLY A 139 3.69 7.49 11.56
C GLY A 139 4.15 6.70 10.33
N PHE A 140 3.60 7.01 9.18
CA PHE A 140 4.00 6.43 7.89
C PHE A 140 5.47 6.75 7.57
N LYS A 141 5.84 8.04 7.57
CA LYS A 141 7.21 8.50 7.29
C LYS A 141 8.23 7.81 8.19
N THR A 142 7.95 7.71 9.49
CA THR A 142 8.86 7.03 10.43
C THR A 142 9.09 5.57 10.08
N LYS A 143 8.06 4.85 9.61
CA LYS A 143 8.18 3.46 9.17
C LYS A 143 9.07 3.34 7.94
N ILE A 144 8.85 4.20 6.95
CA ILE A 144 9.63 4.22 5.71
C ILE A 144 11.11 4.55 5.99
N GLU A 145 11.38 5.60 6.80
CA GLU A 145 12.74 6.02 7.13
C GLU A 145 13.55 5.00 7.94
N LYS A 146 12.87 4.19 8.76
CA LYS A 146 13.52 3.18 9.60
C LYS A 146 13.68 1.82 8.91
N SER A 147 12.95 1.57 7.85
CA SER A 147 12.98 0.29 7.15
C SER A 147 14.23 0.16 6.28
N PRO A 148 15.07 -0.86 6.49
CA PRO A 148 16.23 -1.11 5.64
C PRO A 148 15.86 -1.31 4.17
N TRP A 149 14.74 -1.98 3.90
CA TRP A 149 14.29 -2.24 2.53
C TRP A 149 14.00 -0.97 1.73
N PHE A 150 13.48 0.10 2.37
CA PHE A 150 13.18 1.36 1.69
C PHE A 150 14.41 2.26 1.51
N ALA A 151 15.56 1.93 2.09
CA ALA A 151 16.77 2.76 2.01
C ALA A 151 17.16 3.05 0.54
N GLY A 152 17.30 4.33 0.21
CA GLY A 152 17.65 4.79 -1.15
C GLY A 152 16.51 4.73 -2.18
N LYS A 153 15.29 4.35 -1.79
CA LYS A 153 14.14 4.22 -2.69
C LYS A 153 13.15 5.37 -2.60
N PHE A 154 13.38 6.36 -1.73
CA PHE A 154 12.45 7.49 -1.52
C PHE A 154 13.17 8.81 -1.26
N TYR A 155 12.43 9.90 -1.47
CA TYR A 155 12.79 11.27 -1.09
C TYR A 155 11.64 11.90 -0.28
N ALA A 156 11.91 12.24 0.98
CA ALA A 156 10.91 12.78 1.90
C ALA A 156 10.86 14.31 1.85
N LYS A 157 9.67 14.87 1.60
CA LYS A 157 9.33 16.29 1.68
C LYS A 157 8.55 16.60 2.96
N ALA A 158 8.11 17.84 3.09
CA ALA A 158 7.38 18.30 4.27
C ALA A 158 5.96 17.69 4.39
N ASP A 159 5.32 17.41 3.27
CA ASP A 159 3.92 16.96 3.14
C ASP A 159 3.74 15.83 2.12
N SER A 160 4.83 15.28 1.59
CA SER A 160 4.81 14.13 0.70
C SER A 160 6.08 13.28 0.83
N ILE A 161 6.00 12.04 0.39
CA ILE A 161 7.14 11.17 0.16
C ILE A 161 7.06 10.68 -1.27
N GLU A 162 8.08 11.00 -2.05
CA GLU A 162 8.24 10.55 -3.42
C GLU A 162 9.10 9.29 -3.43
N PHE A 163 8.63 8.25 -4.09
CA PHE A 163 9.35 6.99 -4.27
C PHE A 163 9.79 6.84 -5.73
N ASN A 164 10.69 5.90 -5.95
CA ASN A 164 11.03 5.45 -7.29
C ASN A 164 9.75 5.05 -8.06
N LYS A 165 9.83 4.98 -9.40
CA LYS A 165 8.72 4.54 -10.28
C LYS A 165 7.48 5.45 -10.22
N SER A 166 7.68 6.76 -9.98
CA SER A 166 6.63 7.79 -9.94
C SER A 166 5.50 7.52 -8.93
N ILE A 167 5.81 6.90 -7.81
CA ILE A 167 4.86 6.67 -6.72
C ILE A 167 5.00 7.81 -5.71
N THR A 168 3.89 8.43 -5.30
CA THR A 168 3.91 9.50 -4.29
C THR A 168 2.83 9.30 -3.23
N VAL A 169 3.20 9.49 -1.97
CA VAL A 169 2.28 9.51 -0.84
C VAL A 169 2.18 10.91 -0.29
N TYR A 170 0.96 11.46 -0.27
CA TYR A 170 0.65 12.82 0.17
C TYR A 170 0.00 12.85 1.55
N SER A 171 0.33 13.91 2.30
CA SER A 171 -0.44 14.34 3.47
C SER A 171 -1.36 15.48 3.07
N GLY A 172 -2.66 15.21 2.98
CA GLY A 172 -3.67 16.16 2.56
C GLY A 172 -4.57 16.64 3.70
N HIS A 173 -5.33 17.72 3.45
CA HIS A 173 -6.43 18.15 4.30
C HIS A 173 -7.60 18.65 3.45
N SER A 174 -8.80 18.65 4.03
CA SER A 174 -10.05 18.90 3.31
C SER A 174 -10.19 20.29 2.66
N GLU A 175 -9.36 21.26 3.05
CA GLU A 175 -9.43 22.64 2.56
C GLU A 175 -8.48 22.93 1.37
N ARG A 176 -7.71 21.96 0.90
CA ARG A 176 -6.74 22.17 -0.18
C ARG A 176 -7.33 21.76 -1.53
N GLU A 177 -7.51 22.72 -2.44
CA GLU A 177 -7.86 22.50 -3.86
C GLU A 177 -6.78 21.72 -4.66
N SER A 178 -5.62 21.46 -4.06
CA SER A 178 -4.44 20.88 -4.71
C SER A 178 -4.48 19.37 -4.92
N HIS A 179 -5.63 18.74 -4.71
CA HIS A 179 -5.79 17.28 -4.92
C HIS A 179 -6.44 16.94 -6.26
N GLU A 180 -6.84 17.97 -7.03
CA GLU A 180 -7.30 17.78 -8.39
C GLU A 180 -6.15 17.30 -9.29
N GLY A 181 -6.44 16.29 -10.12
CA GLY A 181 -5.46 15.75 -11.07
C GLY A 181 -4.54 14.65 -10.52
N LEU A 182 -4.68 14.22 -9.27
CA LEU A 182 -3.94 13.06 -8.75
C LEU A 182 -4.45 11.76 -9.38
N ASN A 183 -3.52 10.87 -9.71
CA ASN A 183 -3.80 9.50 -10.13
C ASN A 183 -3.91 8.60 -8.89
N LEU A 184 -5.00 8.76 -8.12
CA LEU A 184 -5.17 8.09 -6.84
C LEU A 184 -5.39 6.59 -6.98
N LEU A 185 -4.56 5.81 -6.29
CA LEU A 185 -4.74 4.38 -6.05
C LEU A 185 -5.35 4.12 -4.67
N LEU A 186 -4.98 4.89 -3.67
CA LEU A 186 -5.48 4.77 -2.30
C LEU A 186 -5.72 6.15 -1.68
N ALA A 187 -6.89 6.33 -1.07
CA ALA A 187 -7.18 7.46 -0.19
C ALA A 187 -7.53 6.94 1.22
N VAL A 188 -6.84 7.44 2.24
CA VAL A 188 -7.16 7.20 3.66
C VAL A 188 -7.79 8.45 4.23
N LEU A 189 -9.06 8.34 4.64
CA LEU A 189 -9.84 9.45 5.20
C LEU A 189 -9.96 9.27 6.72
N ASP A 190 -9.53 10.27 7.52
CA ASP A 190 -9.57 10.24 9.00
C ASP A 190 -10.33 11.44 9.58
#